data_e9485b5d21151ca044094ed4c1d0ebc5
#
_entry.id   e9485b5d21151ca044094ed4c1d0ebc5
#
_cell.length_a   1.000
_cell.length_b   1.000
_cell.length_c   1.000
_cell.angle_alpha   90.00
_cell.angle_beta   90.00
_cell.angle_gamma   90.00
#
_symmetry.space_group_name_H-M   'P 1'
#
loop_
_entity.id
_entity.type
_entity.pdbx_description
1 polymer ?
#
loop_
_entity_poly.entity_id
_entity_poly.type
_entity_poly.pdbx_seq_one_letter_code
_entity_poly.pdbx_strand_id
1 'polypeptide(L)'
;MTKEEFVSQLERGALQAGALPVTSAILRWTADQLKRGEPAWWKPIAKAWEKRTFVAWTEAWSLYLTCLHFEALSDAECQLVPYFPSCGGTAEADPSVALARFLAAPPPSFFENLKSGHRRTYIAGRAIMWTAPAVLFFQKRDLPYYLVEVNAGAGVNLAADLLHN
;
A
#
# COMPACT_ATOMS: atom_id res chain seq x y z
N MET A 1 -3.51 -8.65 -17.20
CA MET A 1 -4.38 -7.59 -16.63
C MET A 1 -4.82 -6.68 -17.75
N THR A 2 -6.12 -6.67 -18.06
CA THR A 2 -6.68 -5.71 -19.01
C THR A 2 -6.98 -4.37 -18.32
N LYS A 3 -7.23 -3.33 -19.10
CA LYS A 3 -7.62 -2.02 -18.57
C LYS A 3 -8.94 -2.10 -17.81
N GLU A 4 -9.91 -2.82 -18.34
CA GLU A 4 -11.25 -3.00 -17.77
C GLU A 4 -11.20 -3.76 -16.45
N GLU A 5 -10.39 -4.82 -16.37
CA GLU A 5 -10.13 -5.54 -15.12
C GLU A 5 -9.52 -4.64 -14.06
N PHE A 6 -8.54 -3.82 -14.44
CA PHE A 6 -7.89 -2.92 -13.49
C PHE A 6 -8.83 -1.81 -13.02
N VAL A 7 -9.62 -1.20 -13.91
CA VAL A 7 -10.65 -0.23 -13.54
C VAL A 7 -11.63 -0.82 -12.53
N SER A 8 -12.14 -2.02 -12.78
CA SER A 8 -13.05 -2.70 -11.85
C SER A 8 -12.43 -2.92 -10.48
N GLN A 9 -11.14 -3.30 -10.44
CA GLN A 9 -10.41 -3.48 -9.18
C GLN A 9 -10.20 -2.15 -8.45
N LEU A 10 -9.86 -1.07 -9.16
CA LEU A 10 -9.68 0.26 -8.59
C LEU A 10 -10.98 0.78 -7.94
N GLU A 11 -12.12 0.63 -8.61
CA GLU A 11 -13.41 1.06 -8.08
C GLU A 11 -13.80 0.31 -6.81
N ARG A 12 -13.64 -1.02 -6.83
CA ARG A 12 -13.87 -1.85 -5.64
C ARG A 12 -12.91 -1.50 -4.51
N GLY A 13 -11.63 -1.27 -4.84
CA GLY A 13 -10.62 -0.85 -3.89
C GLY A 13 -10.95 0.51 -3.27
N ALA A 14 -11.43 1.47 -4.05
CA ALA A 14 -11.84 2.78 -3.58
C ALA A 14 -13.03 2.71 -2.60
N LEU A 15 -13.99 1.81 -2.84
CA LEU A 15 -15.08 1.55 -1.91
C LEU A 15 -14.58 0.94 -0.60
N GLN A 16 -13.69 -0.05 -0.69
CA GLN A 16 -13.10 -0.70 0.48
C GLN A 16 -12.24 0.26 1.31
N ALA A 17 -11.55 1.20 0.66
CA ALA A 17 -10.70 2.20 1.28
C ALA A 17 -11.48 3.43 1.80
N GLY A 18 -12.79 3.38 1.89
CA GLY A 18 -13.64 4.53 2.23
C GLY A 18 -13.27 5.26 3.52
N ALA A 19 -12.68 4.56 4.51
CA ALA A 19 -12.15 5.16 5.73
C ALA A 19 -10.76 5.82 5.55
N LEU A 20 -10.15 5.70 4.37
CA LEU A 20 -8.84 6.25 4.02
C LEU A 20 -9.02 7.21 2.84
N PRO A 21 -9.33 8.49 3.08
CA PRO A 21 -9.79 9.41 2.03
C PRO A 21 -8.78 9.58 0.89
N VAL A 22 -7.50 9.70 1.18
CA VAL A 22 -6.45 9.84 0.16
C VAL A 22 -6.33 8.58 -0.69
N THR A 23 -6.32 7.40 -0.08
CA THR A 23 -6.29 6.13 -0.79
C THR A 23 -7.47 5.99 -1.74
N SER A 24 -8.68 6.28 -1.23
CA SER A 24 -9.90 6.26 -2.03
C SER A 24 -9.85 7.26 -3.19
N ALA A 25 -9.35 8.48 -2.96
CA ALA A 25 -9.21 9.52 -3.98
C ALA A 25 -8.22 9.11 -5.09
N ILE A 26 -7.05 8.56 -4.74
CA ILE A 26 -6.07 8.05 -5.71
C ILE A 26 -6.70 6.97 -6.60
N LEU A 27 -7.38 5.99 -6.00
CA LEU A 27 -7.97 4.88 -6.74
C LEU A 27 -9.10 5.35 -7.67
N ARG A 28 -9.98 6.24 -7.21
CA ARG A 28 -11.07 6.83 -8.01
C ARG A 28 -10.52 7.63 -9.17
N TRP A 29 -9.59 8.54 -8.90
CA TRP A 29 -8.98 9.35 -9.95
C TRP A 29 -8.34 8.47 -11.03
N THR A 30 -7.57 7.45 -10.64
CA THR A 30 -6.92 6.53 -11.58
C THR A 30 -7.96 5.78 -12.43
N ALA A 31 -9.03 5.28 -11.81
CA ALA A 31 -10.13 4.63 -12.52
C ALA A 31 -10.79 5.57 -13.53
N ASP A 32 -11.06 6.82 -13.13
CA ASP A 32 -11.71 7.82 -13.98
C ASP A 32 -10.83 8.21 -15.18
N GLN A 33 -9.50 8.34 -15.00
CA GLN A 33 -8.60 8.58 -16.13
C GLN A 33 -8.65 7.43 -17.14
N LEU A 34 -8.62 6.19 -16.67
CA LEU A 34 -8.70 5.01 -17.53
C LEU A 34 -10.04 4.85 -18.25
N LYS A 35 -11.15 5.26 -17.61
CA LYS A 35 -12.48 5.28 -18.25
C LYS A 35 -12.59 6.32 -19.35
N ARG A 36 -11.96 7.49 -19.18
CA ARG A 36 -11.94 8.57 -20.17
C ARG A 36 -11.13 8.23 -21.42
N GLY A 37 -10.21 7.25 -21.31
CA GLY A 37 -9.38 6.84 -22.43
C GLY A 37 -8.20 5.96 -22.03
N GLU A 38 -7.15 6.01 -22.84
CA GLU A 38 -5.87 5.38 -22.57
C GLU A 38 -4.79 6.46 -22.34
N PRO A 39 -4.60 6.92 -21.10
CA PRO A 39 -3.54 7.88 -20.80
C PRO A 39 -2.17 7.26 -21.10
N ALA A 40 -1.20 8.10 -21.46
CA ALA A 40 0.13 7.65 -21.88
C ALA A 40 0.84 6.74 -20.85
N TRP A 41 0.58 6.97 -19.55
CA TRP A 41 1.15 6.19 -18.46
C TRP A 41 0.55 4.77 -18.33
N TRP A 42 -0.61 4.49 -18.96
CA TRP A 42 -1.22 3.16 -18.85
C TRP A 42 -0.42 2.06 -19.57
N LYS A 43 0.02 2.35 -20.80
CA LYS A 43 0.78 1.36 -21.59
C LYS A 43 2.03 0.83 -20.89
N PRO A 44 2.89 1.66 -20.27
CA PRO A 44 4.02 1.19 -19.48
C PRO A 44 3.61 0.32 -18.27
N ILE A 45 2.52 0.68 -17.58
CA ILE A 45 1.99 -0.15 -16.47
C ILE A 45 1.51 -1.51 -16.97
N ALA A 46 0.71 -1.53 -18.03
CA ALA A 46 0.23 -2.77 -18.62
C ALA A 46 1.38 -3.68 -19.09
N LYS A 47 2.43 -3.09 -19.67
CA LYS A 47 3.66 -3.78 -20.06
C LYS A 47 4.42 -4.36 -18.86
N ALA A 48 4.52 -3.62 -17.76
CA ALA A 48 5.15 -4.11 -16.54
C ALA A 48 4.41 -5.34 -15.98
N TRP A 49 3.10 -5.43 -16.19
CA TRP A 49 2.25 -6.52 -15.73
C TRP A 49 2.03 -7.66 -16.75
N GLU A 50 2.57 -7.56 -17.97
CA GLU A 50 2.32 -8.52 -19.04
C GLU A 50 2.59 -9.99 -18.64
N LYS A 51 3.66 -10.21 -17.86
CA LYS A 51 4.05 -11.56 -17.38
C LYS A 51 3.60 -11.85 -15.95
N ARG A 52 2.71 -11.01 -15.40
CA ARG A 52 2.30 -11.09 -14.02
C ARG A 52 0.90 -11.68 -13.89
N THR A 53 0.75 -12.64 -13.00
CA THR A 53 -0.56 -13.19 -12.63
C THR A 53 -0.98 -12.62 -11.29
N PHE A 54 -2.16 -12.02 -11.25
CA PHE A 54 -2.82 -11.57 -10.04
C PHE A 54 -3.88 -12.59 -9.64
N VAL A 55 -3.72 -13.21 -8.47
CA VAL A 55 -4.62 -14.26 -7.99
C VAL A 55 -5.82 -13.63 -7.28
N ALA A 56 -5.58 -12.66 -6.42
CA ALA A 56 -6.64 -11.96 -5.72
C ALA A 56 -6.98 -10.62 -6.42
N TRP A 57 -8.26 -10.29 -6.44
CA TRP A 57 -8.75 -9.04 -7.02
C TRP A 57 -8.18 -7.77 -6.35
N THR A 58 -7.58 -7.92 -5.16
CA THR A 58 -6.95 -6.80 -4.45
C THR A 58 -5.50 -6.57 -4.83
N GLU A 59 -4.86 -7.52 -5.53
CA GLU A 59 -3.40 -7.48 -5.70
C GLU A 59 -2.92 -6.35 -6.61
N ALA A 60 -3.58 -6.13 -7.75
CA ALA A 60 -3.10 -5.15 -8.72
C ALA A 60 -3.22 -3.72 -8.19
N TRP A 61 -4.41 -3.32 -7.71
CA TRP A 61 -4.60 -1.96 -7.20
C TRP A 61 -3.77 -1.68 -5.95
N SER A 62 -3.60 -2.68 -5.10
CA SER A 62 -2.81 -2.50 -3.90
C SER A 62 -1.30 -2.51 -4.16
N LEU A 63 -0.82 -3.27 -5.16
CA LEU A 63 0.56 -3.15 -5.63
C LEU A 63 0.79 -1.76 -6.22
N TYR A 64 -0.14 -1.26 -7.04
CA TYR A 64 -0.07 0.08 -7.60
C TYR A 64 0.07 1.15 -6.52
N LEU A 65 -0.79 1.12 -5.50
CA LEU A 65 -0.68 2.02 -4.34
C LEU A 65 0.65 1.87 -3.59
N THR A 66 1.09 0.63 -3.38
CA THR A 66 2.36 0.36 -2.70
C THR A 66 3.54 0.95 -3.48
N CYS A 67 3.52 0.86 -4.82
CA CYS A 67 4.56 1.47 -5.64
C CYS A 67 4.53 3.00 -5.58
N LEU A 68 3.36 3.63 -5.62
CA LEU A 68 3.23 5.09 -5.43
C LEU A 68 3.77 5.53 -4.05
N HIS A 69 3.42 4.79 -3.02
CA HIS A 69 3.88 5.06 -1.65
C HIS A 69 5.38 4.84 -1.49
N PHE A 70 5.93 3.80 -2.13
CA PHE A 70 7.37 3.54 -2.13
C PHE A 70 8.15 4.71 -2.75
N GLU A 71 7.69 5.26 -3.87
CA GLU A 71 8.34 6.42 -4.49
C GLU A 71 8.28 7.65 -3.57
N ALA A 72 7.15 7.88 -2.88
CA ALA A 72 7.05 8.95 -1.90
C ALA A 72 7.97 8.76 -0.68
N LEU A 73 8.21 7.52 -0.26
CA LEU A 73 9.15 7.21 0.84
C LEU A 73 10.62 7.32 0.39
N SER A 74 10.89 7.06 -0.89
CA SER A 74 12.25 7.01 -1.43
C SER A 74 12.81 8.37 -1.82
N ASP A 75 11.94 9.35 -2.09
CA ASP A 75 12.32 10.68 -2.53
C ASP A 75 11.48 11.74 -1.81
N ALA A 76 12.14 12.53 -0.95
CA ALA A 76 11.48 13.60 -0.20
C ALA A 76 10.91 14.73 -1.09
N GLU A 77 11.41 14.87 -2.33
CA GLU A 77 10.92 15.84 -3.32
C GLU A 77 9.77 15.29 -4.18
N CYS A 78 9.39 14.02 -3.97
CA CYS A 78 8.29 13.41 -4.71
C CYS A 78 6.98 14.16 -4.43
N GLN A 79 6.26 14.51 -5.50
CA GLN A 79 5.00 15.27 -5.41
C GLN A 79 3.91 14.54 -4.59
N LEU A 80 4.08 13.25 -4.33
CA LEU A 80 3.14 12.45 -3.57
C LEU A 80 3.39 12.48 -2.05
N VAL A 81 4.56 12.92 -1.59
CA VAL A 81 4.95 13.01 -0.17
C VAL A 81 3.87 13.67 0.69
N PRO A 82 3.28 14.83 0.32
CA PRO A 82 2.29 15.50 1.15
C PRO A 82 1.00 14.70 1.41
N TYR A 83 0.75 13.65 0.64
CA TYR A 83 -0.46 12.84 0.71
C TYR A 83 -0.31 11.55 1.51
N PHE A 84 0.90 11.23 1.94
CA PHE A 84 1.16 10.03 2.74
C PHE A 84 1.60 10.41 4.17
N PRO A 85 0.78 10.12 5.21
CA PRO A 85 1.14 10.43 6.59
C PRO A 85 2.47 9.79 7.04
N SER A 86 2.79 8.62 6.55
CA SER A 86 4.06 7.92 6.80
C SER A 86 5.30 8.62 6.22
N CYS A 87 5.09 9.56 5.29
CA CYS A 87 6.13 10.42 4.73
C CYS A 87 6.15 11.81 5.40
N GLY A 88 5.40 12.00 6.50
CA GLY A 88 5.23 13.31 7.15
C GLY A 88 4.16 14.18 6.50
N GLY A 89 3.43 13.67 5.54
CA GLY A 89 2.33 14.38 4.89
C GLY A 89 1.11 14.53 5.81
N THR A 90 0.40 15.64 5.65
CA THR A 90 -0.82 15.94 6.39
C THR A 90 -1.98 16.29 5.47
N ALA A 91 -1.81 16.09 4.16
CA ALA A 91 -2.76 16.57 3.17
C ALA A 91 -4.09 15.81 3.26
N GLU A 92 -5.12 16.55 3.56
CA GLU A 92 -6.52 16.16 3.37
C GLU A 92 -7.01 16.51 1.96
N ALA A 93 -6.14 17.15 1.15
CA ALA A 93 -6.46 17.68 -0.16
C ALA A 93 -6.52 16.59 -1.24
N ASP A 94 -7.17 16.92 -2.34
CA ASP A 94 -7.26 16.07 -3.53
C ASP A 94 -5.87 15.81 -4.15
N PRO A 95 -5.41 14.55 -4.25
CA PRO A 95 -4.11 14.20 -4.80
C PRO A 95 -4.05 14.27 -6.34
N SER A 96 -5.13 14.60 -7.02
CA SER A 96 -5.29 14.49 -8.49
C SER A 96 -4.19 15.18 -9.27
N VAL A 97 -3.83 16.41 -8.90
CA VAL A 97 -2.80 17.20 -9.59
C VAL A 97 -1.42 16.60 -9.39
N ALA A 98 -1.09 16.20 -8.17
CA ALA A 98 0.19 15.57 -7.85
C ALA A 98 0.33 14.21 -8.55
N LEU A 99 -0.74 13.42 -8.53
CA LEU A 99 -0.78 12.12 -9.18
C LEU A 99 -0.65 12.23 -10.71
N ALA A 100 -1.32 13.22 -11.32
CA ALA A 100 -1.18 13.51 -12.75
C ALA A 100 0.25 13.87 -13.12
N ARG A 101 0.92 14.73 -12.34
CA ARG A 101 2.32 15.11 -12.55
C ARG A 101 3.26 13.93 -12.37
N PHE A 102 3.10 13.15 -11.32
CA PHE A 102 3.90 11.95 -11.08
C PHE A 102 3.77 10.96 -12.24
N LEU A 103 2.55 10.65 -12.67
CA LEU A 103 2.30 9.68 -13.74
C LEU A 103 2.66 10.21 -15.14
N ALA A 104 2.87 11.51 -15.32
CA ALA A 104 3.39 12.07 -16.58
C ALA A 104 4.86 11.70 -16.81
N ALA A 105 5.66 11.56 -15.74
CA ALA A 105 7.07 11.21 -15.80
C ALA A 105 7.49 10.39 -14.57
N PRO A 106 6.98 9.14 -14.41
CA PRO A 106 7.34 8.32 -13.27
C PRO A 106 8.80 7.88 -13.35
N PRO A 107 9.50 7.74 -12.23
CA PRO A 107 10.86 7.22 -12.23
C PRO A 107 10.90 5.75 -12.68
N PRO A 108 12.03 5.27 -13.23
CA PRO A 108 12.18 3.87 -13.66
C PRO A 108 11.90 2.85 -12.54
N SER A 109 12.26 3.17 -11.30
CA SER A 109 11.99 2.38 -10.09
C SER A 109 10.51 2.01 -9.94
N PHE A 110 9.61 2.94 -10.27
CA PHE A 110 8.16 2.71 -10.22
C PHE A 110 7.75 1.50 -11.11
N PHE A 111 8.22 1.46 -12.35
CA PHE A 111 7.90 0.36 -13.27
C PHE A 111 8.59 -0.95 -12.89
N GLU A 112 9.82 -0.89 -12.40
CA GLU A 112 10.52 -2.09 -11.90
C GLU A 112 9.80 -2.67 -10.67
N ASN A 113 9.31 -1.81 -9.77
CA ASN A 113 8.52 -2.25 -8.63
C ASN A 113 7.15 -2.81 -9.04
N LEU A 114 6.49 -2.23 -10.03
CA LEU A 114 5.25 -2.79 -10.60
C LEU A 114 5.48 -4.16 -11.22
N LYS A 115 6.63 -4.37 -11.88
CA LYS A 115 6.98 -5.62 -12.55
C LYS A 115 7.38 -6.73 -11.58
N SER A 116 8.23 -6.42 -10.60
CA SER A 116 8.87 -7.42 -9.73
C SER A 116 8.48 -7.33 -8.26
N GLY A 117 7.88 -6.21 -7.83
CA GLY A 117 7.50 -5.98 -6.45
C GLY A 117 6.50 -7.02 -5.93
N HIS A 118 6.64 -7.39 -4.68
CA HIS A 118 5.71 -8.27 -3.99
C HIS A 118 5.04 -7.52 -2.85
N ARG A 119 3.71 -7.43 -2.90
CA ARG A 119 2.97 -6.92 -1.77
C ARG A 119 2.82 -8.00 -0.71
N ARG A 120 3.30 -7.71 0.48
CA ARG A 120 2.94 -8.47 1.69
C ARG A 120 2.06 -7.60 2.57
N THR A 121 0.88 -8.07 2.88
CA THR A 121 0.02 -7.38 3.85
C THR A 121 0.59 -7.62 5.23
N TYR A 122 1.03 -6.56 5.88
CA TYR A 122 1.47 -6.58 7.26
C TYR A 122 0.49 -5.76 8.09
N ILE A 123 -0.01 -6.33 9.17
CA ILE A 123 -0.93 -5.67 10.10
C ILE A 123 -0.24 -5.65 11.45
N ALA A 124 0.42 -4.52 11.76
CA ALA A 124 1.13 -4.34 13.04
C ALA A 124 0.21 -4.55 14.26
N GLY A 125 -1.05 -4.15 14.16
CA GLY A 125 -2.04 -4.36 15.21
C GLY A 125 -2.38 -5.83 15.53
N ARG A 126 -1.94 -6.80 14.72
CA ARG A 126 -2.09 -8.22 15.08
C ARG A 126 -1.33 -8.59 16.35
N ALA A 127 -0.26 -7.88 16.67
CA ALA A 127 0.49 -8.11 17.89
C ALA A 127 -0.41 -8.07 19.13
N ILE A 128 -1.39 -7.18 19.18
CA ILE A 128 -2.29 -7.02 20.33
C ILE A 128 -3.13 -8.27 20.60
N MET A 129 -3.44 -9.05 19.56
CA MET A 129 -4.29 -10.23 19.69
C MET A 129 -3.65 -11.36 20.52
N TRP A 130 -2.32 -11.42 20.58
CA TRP A 130 -1.59 -12.41 21.38
C TRP A 130 -0.81 -11.76 22.52
N THR A 131 -0.39 -10.49 22.40
CA THR A 131 0.29 -9.77 23.48
C THR A 131 -0.64 -9.61 24.68
N ALA A 132 -1.88 -9.18 24.48
CA ALA A 132 -2.83 -9.01 25.59
C ALA A 132 -3.11 -10.30 26.38
N PRO A 133 -3.44 -11.45 25.76
CA PRO A 133 -3.56 -12.71 26.47
C PRO A 133 -2.26 -13.15 27.16
N ALA A 134 -1.10 -12.94 26.51
CA ALA A 134 0.18 -13.31 27.08
C ALA A 134 0.48 -12.51 28.36
N VAL A 135 0.29 -11.18 28.31
CA VAL A 135 0.46 -10.32 29.49
C VAL A 135 -0.46 -10.78 30.64
N LEU A 136 -1.72 -11.03 30.38
CA LEU A 136 -2.67 -11.50 31.39
C LEU A 136 -2.28 -12.86 31.99
N PHE A 137 -1.73 -13.75 31.17
CA PHE A 137 -1.27 -15.06 31.62
C PHE A 137 -0.01 -14.96 32.48
N PHE A 138 0.98 -14.17 32.05
CA PHE A 138 2.28 -14.04 32.71
C PHE A 138 2.27 -13.09 33.92
N GLN A 139 1.28 -12.20 34.05
CA GLN A 139 1.06 -11.42 35.30
C GLN A 139 0.92 -12.33 36.55
N LYS A 140 0.50 -13.57 36.35
CA LYS A 140 0.30 -14.55 37.43
C LYS A 140 1.47 -15.52 37.63
N ARG A 141 2.48 -15.46 36.75
CA ARG A 141 3.60 -16.39 36.72
C ARG A 141 4.87 -15.64 36.34
N ASP A 142 5.81 -15.56 37.24
CA ASP A 142 7.14 -14.98 36.98
C ASP A 142 8.02 -16.00 36.23
N LEU A 143 7.66 -16.23 34.96
CA LEU A 143 8.38 -17.14 34.07
C LEU A 143 8.80 -16.40 32.80
N PRO A 144 10.04 -16.59 32.34
CA PRO A 144 10.43 -16.08 31.03
C PRO A 144 9.65 -16.76 29.93
N TYR A 145 9.31 -16.00 28.87
CA TYR A 145 8.67 -16.55 27.68
C TYR A 145 9.42 -16.13 26.42
N TYR A 146 9.30 -16.96 25.40
CA TYR A 146 9.86 -16.67 24.09
C TYR A 146 8.70 -16.50 23.10
N LEU A 147 8.75 -15.40 22.35
CA LEU A 147 7.83 -15.17 21.25
C LEU A 147 8.46 -15.64 19.95
N VAL A 148 7.78 -16.52 19.25
CA VAL A 148 8.18 -16.99 17.93
C VAL A 148 7.07 -16.67 16.93
N GLU A 149 7.36 -15.80 15.97
CA GLU A 149 6.42 -15.48 14.90
C GLU A 149 6.83 -16.20 13.60
N VAL A 150 6.00 -17.11 13.14
CA VAL A 150 6.19 -17.80 11.85
C VAL A 150 5.70 -16.90 10.72
N ASN A 151 6.51 -16.74 9.68
CA ASN A 151 6.24 -15.84 8.56
C ASN A 151 6.14 -14.37 8.97
N ALA A 152 7.07 -13.94 9.82
CA ALA A 152 7.08 -12.65 10.51
C ALA A 152 7.11 -11.41 9.58
N GLY A 153 7.38 -11.56 8.29
CA GLY A 153 7.54 -10.42 7.39
C GLY A 153 8.71 -9.52 7.82
N ALA A 154 8.40 -8.28 8.21
CA ALA A 154 9.40 -7.34 8.74
C ALA A 154 9.70 -7.54 10.24
N GLY A 155 9.07 -8.48 10.92
CA GLY A 155 9.28 -8.75 12.34
C GLY A 155 8.72 -7.70 13.30
N VAL A 156 7.90 -6.76 12.82
CA VAL A 156 7.41 -5.63 13.65
C VAL A 156 6.57 -6.11 14.84
N ASN A 157 5.85 -7.25 14.70
CA ASN A 157 5.10 -7.81 15.81
C ASN A 157 6.00 -8.33 16.95
N LEU A 158 7.25 -8.69 16.64
CA LEU A 158 8.22 -9.15 17.65
C LEU A 158 8.73 -8.00 18.52
N ALA A 159 8.55 -6.75 18.09
CA ALA A 159 8.91 -5.56 18.84
C ALA A 159 7.70 -4.99 19.63
N ALA A 160 6.65 -5.78 19.84
CA ALA A 160 5.45 -5.33 20.53
C ALA A 160 5.67 -4.87 21.97
N ASP A 161 6.69 -5.41 22.64
CA ASP A 161 7.15 -4.99 23.97
C ASP A 161 7.79 -3.60 23.99
N LEU A 162 8.24 -3.11 22.85
CA LEU A 162 8.81 -1.77 22.67
C LEU A 162 7.75 -0.71 22.31
N LEU A 163 6.52 -1.12 22.07
CA LEU A 163 5.42 -0.18 21.78
C LEU A 163 5.00 0.50 23.08
N HIS A 164 5.23 1.80 23.15
CA HIS A 164 4.74 2.62 24.26
C HIS A 164 3.25 2.94 24.02
N ASN A 165 2.44 2.74 25.07
CA ASN A 165 1.05 3.17 25.13
C ASN A 165 0.96 4.67 25.44
#